data_1017a9122e8b6fdb63386eefca607232
#
_entry.id   1017a9122e8b6fdb63386eefca607232
#
_cell.length_a   1.000
_cell.length_b   1.000
_cell.length_c   1.000
_cell.angle_alpha   90.00
_cell.angle_beta   90.00
_cell.angle_gamma   90.00
#
_symmetry.space_group_name_H-M   'P 1'
#
loop_
_entity.id
_entity.type
_entity.pdbx_description
1 polymer ?
#
loop_
_entity_poly.entity_id
_entity_poly.type
_entity_poly.pdbx_seq_one_letter_code
_entity_poly.pdbx_strand_id
1 'polypeptide(L)'
;MTKGFDNLEFEMRVKRARELMEKNNIDILLLTTPHNFRYFSGLDSYFWESPTRPWFLLIPQNSDPIALVPSIGQTALEKTWLKNIKTWSSPNPKDEGITLLKDTILNLLPNNGVVGCELGHESHLRMSINDFDMLRKDLSKIEFINASKIIWELRMIKSHNEIKKIKKIISLTSNVFDNLPKKINIGMSEIEICNIFKKELIENGAEHTLYISCASDKGGYDQIICSPSNKKVEDGDILIIDTGSTFDGYFCDFDRNFGFGKISKESQDAYKVLWEATEAGLQKIKPGCSCSDISNAMMEILKKSGLKSNSVGRMGHGLGLQVTEPPSIHSDDKTILRENMIITIEPCFEYLPKKMIVHEENILVTNNGFELLTSRTPEKIPIID
;
A
#
# COMPACT_ATOMS: atom_id res chain seq x y z
N MET A 1 10.00 -18.75 -4.80
CA MET A 1 9.54 -18.44 -3.42
C MET A 1 8.15 -19.00 -3.27
N THR A 2 7.84 -19.69 -2.18
CA THR A 2 6.49 -20.21 -1.91
C THR A 2 5.55 -19.08 -1.50
N LYS A 3 4.29 -19.17 -1.92
CA LYS A 3 3.20 -18.28 -1.45
C LYS A 3 2.77 -18.66 -0.03
N GLY A 4 2.15 -17.69 0.65
CA GLY A 4 1.70 -17.87 2.03
C GLY A 4 2.81 -17.74 3.07
N PHE A 5 2.44 -18.02 4.29
CA PHE A 5 3.33 -18.06 5.47
C PHE A 5 3.08 -19.36 6.24
N ASP A 6 4.01 -19.75 7.10
CA ASP A 6 3.79 -20.79 8.07
C ASP A 6 2.86 -20.33 9.22
N ASN A 7 2.36 -21.28 10.00
CA ASN A 7 1.44 -20.95 11.09
C ASN A 7 2.10 -20.09 12.17
N LEU A 8 3.40 -20.24 12.38
CA LEU A 8 4.16 -19.47 13.37
C LEU A 8 4.13 -17.96 13.06
N GLU A 9 4.18 -17.58 11.79
CA GLU A 9 4.07 -16.18 11.39
C GLU A 9 2.74 -15.57 11.87
N PHE A 10 1.62 -16.27 11.67
CA PHE A 10 0.30 -15.80 12.08
C PHE A 10 0.13 -15.79 13.60
N GLU A 11 0.65 -16.80 14.29
CA GLU A 11 0.68 -16.86 15.76
C GLU A 11 1.45 -15.67 16.35
N MET A 12 2.59 -15.30 15.75
CA MET A 12 3.37 -14.13 16.16
C MET A 12 2.61 -12.83 15.90
N ARG A 13 1.89 -12.69 14.78
CA ARG A 13 1.06 -11.52 14.49
C ARG A 13 -0.05 -11.36 15.52
N VAL A 14 -0.75 -12.45 15.85
CA VAL A 14 -1.79 -12.43 16.90
C VAL A 14 -1.20 -12.10 18.27
N LYS A 15 -0.04 -12.66 18.63
CA LYS A 15 0.64 -12.35 19.88
C LYS A 15 0.97 -10.86 19.98
N ARG A 16 1.58 -10.28 18.94
CA ARG A 16 1.89 -8.83 18.89
C ARG A 16 0.61 -7.98 18.95
N ALA A 17 -0.46 -8.40 18.30
CA ALA A 17 -1.74 -7.72 18.37
C ALA A 17 -2.27 -7.67 19.81
N ARG A 18 -2.24 -8.79 20.52
CA ARG A 18 -2.66 -8.89 21.93
C ARG A 18 -1.84 -8.02 22.87
N GLU A 19 -0.52 -7.96 22.67
CA GLU A 19 0.36 -7.07 23.45
C GLU A 19 -0.01 -5.59 23.26
N LEU A 20 -0.42 -5.18 22.07
CA LEU A 20 -0.90 -3.82 21.80
C LEU A 20 -2.33 -3.60 22.28
N MET A 21 -3.19 -4.60 22.19
CA MET A 21 -4.56 -4.54 22.72
C MET A 21 -4.55 -4.37 24.23
N GLU A 22 -3.72 -5.14 24.96
CA GLU A 22 -3.56 -5.03 26.42
C GLU A 22 -3.15 -3.62 26.84
N LYS A 23 -2.15 -3.03 26.17
CA LYS A 23 -1.69 -1.65 26.42
C LYS A 23 -2.77 -0.59 26.19
N ASN A 24 -3.78 -0.90 25.37
CA ASN A 24 -4.86 0.01 24.99
C ASN A 24 -6.22 -0.39 25.58
N ASN A 25 -6.25 -1.36 26.50
CA ASN A 25 -7.46 -1.88 27.15
C ASN A 25 -8.53 -2.33 26.14
N ILE A 26 -8.13 -3.08 25.11
CA ILE A 26 -9.00 -3.64 24.10
C ILE A 26 -9.14 -5.14 24.33
N ASP A 27 -10.37 -5.64 24.39
CA ASP A 27 -10.67 -7.05 24.62
C ASP A 27 -10.76 -7.83 23.32
N ILE A 28 -11.24 -7.21 22.25
CA ILE A 28 -11.39 -7.83 20.92
C ILE A 28 -11.00 -6.82 19.84
N LEU A 29 -10.22 -7.25 18.83
CA LEU A 29 -10.15 -6.52 17.55
C LEU A 29 -11.18 -7.10 16.58
N LEU A 30 -12.00 -6.25 15.99
CA LEU A 30 -12.90 -6.55 14.88
C LEU A 30 -12.30 -6.05 13.58
N LEU A 31 -11.94 -6.97 12.69
CA LEU A 31 -11.33 -6.71 11.40
C LEU A 31 -12.30 -7.08 10.28
N THR A 32 -12.44 -6.18 9.32
CA THR A 32 -13.44 -6.30 8.25
C THR A 32 -12.86 -6.10 6.85
N THR A 33 -11.66 -5.51 6.75
CA THR A 33 -11.04 -5.21 5.45
C THR A 33 -10.21 -6.37 4.89
N PRO A 34 -10.11 -6.53 3.57
CA PRO A 34 -9.42 -7.65 2.93
C PRO A 34 -7.97 -7.82 3.41
N HIS A 35 -7.22 -6.72 3.43
CA HIS A 35 -5.80 -6.73 3.79
C HIS A 35 -5.59 -7.07 5.27
N ASN A 36 -6.42 -6.58 6.20
CA ASN A 36 -6.31 -6.91 7.62
C ASN A 36 -6.81 -8.32 7.91
N PHE A 37 -7.88 -8.75 7.23
CA PHE A 37 -8.34 -10.14 7.28
C PHE A 37 -7.22 -11.09 6.79
N ARG A 38 -6.61 -10.79 5.62
CA ARG A 38 -5.49 -11.56 5.06
C ARG A 38 -4.26 -11.56 5.99
N TYR A 39 -3.92 -10.41 6.60
CA TYR A 39 -2.77 -10.28 7.49
C TYR A 39 -2.79 -11.31 8.63
N PHE A 40 -3.96 -11.57 9.20
CA PHE A 40 -4.12 -12.50 10.32
C PHE A 40 -4.57 -13.91 9.91
N SER A 41 -5.23 -14.09 8.78
CA SER A 41 -5.75 -15.40 8.35
C SER A 41 -4.90 -16.09 7.30
N GLY A 42 -4.17 -15.33 6.50
CA GLY A 42 -3.49 -15.82 5.29
C GLY A 42 -4.44 -16.06 4.11
N LEU A 43 -5.75 -15.81 4.27
CA LEU A 43 -6.70 -16.02 3.19
C LEU A 43 -6.50 -15.02 2.07
N ASP A 44 -6.29 -15.53 0.88
CA ASP A 44 -6.39 -14.80 -0.37
C ASP A 44 -7.71 -15.12 -1.07
N SER A 45 -8.47 -14.12 -1.47
CA SER A 45 -9.78 -14.33 -2.10
C SER A 45 -10.21 -13.14 -2.94
N TYR A 46 -10.71 -13.42 -4.14
CA TYR A 46 -11.40 -12.41 -4.97
C TYR A 46 -12.82 -12.09 -4.49
N PHE A 47 -13.31 -12.81 -3.50
CA PHE A 47 -14.69 -12.65 -3.01
C PHE A 47 -14.94 -11.29 -2.33
N TRP A 48 -13.88 -10.57 -2.03
CA TRP A 48 -13.91 -9.20 -1.54
C TRP A 48 -14.53 -8.19 -2.52
N GLU A 49 -14.59 -8.53 -3.81
CA GLU A 49 -15.27 -7.72 -4.83
C GLU A 49 -16.79 -7.70 -4.66
N SER A 50 -17.37 -8.66 -3.90
CA SER A 50 -18.80 -8.66 -3.57
C SER A 50 -19.12 -7.67 -2.45
N PRO A 51 -19.79 -6.54 -2.69
CA PRO A 51 -20.03 -5.50 -1.68
C PRO A 51 -21.05 -5.92 -0.61
N THR A 52 -21.89 -6.91 -0.92
CA THR A 52 -23.04 -7.28 -0.08
C THR A 52 -22.76 -8.34 0.97
N ARG A 53 -21.52 -8.84 1.03
CA ARG A 53 -21.16 -9.96 1.91
C ARG A 53 -19.99 -9.57 2.79
N PRO A 54 -20.26 -9.03 3.99
CA PRO A 54 -19.19 -8.72 4.94
C PRO A 54 -18.49 -10.03 5.39
N TRP A 55 -17.23 -9.91 5.75
CA TRP A 55 -16.45 -10.96 6.40
C TRP A 55 -15.86 -10.35 7.64
N PHE A 56 -15.94 -11.05 8.76
CA PHE A 56 -15.48 -10.57 10.05
C PHE A 56 -14.41 -11.49 10.59
N LEU A 57 -13.35 -10.90 11.11
CA LEU A 57 -12.35 -11.63 11.88
C LEU A 57 -12.23 -10.98 13.25
N LEU A 58 -12.49 -11.75 14.29
CA LEU A 58 -12.31 -11.35 15.67
C LEU A 58 -10.97 -11.88 16.17
N ILE A 59 -10.17 -11.01 16.77
CA ILE A 59 -8.97 -11.38 17.51
C ILE A 59 -9.25 -11.09 18.99
N PRO A 60 -9.70 -12.07 19.77
CA PRO A 60 -9.92 -11.89 21.21
C PRO A 60 -8.59 -11.90 21.97
N GLN A 61 -8.56 -11.18 23.12
CA GLN A 61 -7.38 -11.13 23.99
C GLN A 61 -6.98 -12.51 24.52
N ASN A 62 -7.95 -13.36 24.86
CA ASN A 62 -7.72 -14.57 25.63
C ASN A 62 -8.17 -15.87 24.97
N SER A 63 -8.56 -15.87 23.70
CA SER A 63 -8.96 -17.06 22.96
C SER A 63 -8.53 -17.00 21.49
N ASP A 64 -8.57 -18.14 20.79
CA ASP A 64 -8.16 -18.22 19.40
C ASP A 64 -8.98 -17.27 18.50
N PRO A 65 -8.38 -16.75 17.41
CA PRO A 65 -9.10 -15.95 16.44
C PRO A 65 -10.33 -16.66 15.89
N ILE A 66 -11.38 -15.90 15.60
CA ILE A 66 -12.66 -16.43 15.12
C ILE A 66 -13.01 -15.71 13.80
N ALA A 67 -13.11 -16.47 12.72
CA ALA A 67 -13.63 -15.96 11.46
C ALA A 67 -15.14 -16.20 11.38
N LEU A 68 -15.88 -15.13 11.03
CA LEU A 68 -17.32 -15.19 10.73
C LEU A 68 -17.50 -14.79 9.28
N VAL A 69 -17.98 -15.71 8.45
CA VAL A 69 -18.02 -15.52 7.00
C VAL A 69 -19.26 -16.17 6.39
N PRO A 70 -19.69 -15.74 5.20
CA PRO A 70 -20.67 -16.49 4.42
C PRO A 70 -20.26 -17.95 4.25
N SER A 71 -21.19 -18.88 4.29
CA SER A 71 -20.92 -20.32 4.19
C SER A 71 -20.10 -20.72 2.95
N ILE A 72 -20.23 -19.98 1.86
CA ILE A 72 -19.42 -20.18 0.64
C ILE A 72 -17.90 -19.94 0.89
N GLY A 73 -17.53 -19.18 1.90
CA GLY A 73 -16.12 -18.92 2.26
C GLY A 73 -15.51 -19.98 3.17
N GLN A 74 -16.30 -20.88 3.76
CA GLN A 74 -15.85 -21.84 4.78
C GLN A 74 -14.70 -22.71 4.29
N THR A 75 -14.89 -23.40 3.18
CA THR A 75 -13.88 -24.34 2.64
C THR A 75 -12.54 -23.68 2.33
N ALA A 76 -12.56 -22.40 1.94
CA ALA A 76 -11.31 -21.66 1.71
C ALA A 76 -10.58 -21.37 3.02
N LEU A 77 -11.32 -21.00 4.07
CA LEU A 77 -10.77 -20.74 5.40
C LEU A 77 -10.27 -21.99 6.12
N GLU A 78 -10.92 -23.12 5.94
CA GLU A 78 -10.48 -24.41 6.50
C GLU A 78 -9.08 -24.84 5.99
N LYS A 79 -8.62 -24.27 4.87
CA LYS A 79 -7.27 -24.46 4.34
C LYS A 79 -6.23 -23.53 4.96
N THR A 80 -6.65 -22.56 5.77
CA THR A 80 -5.76 -21.66 6.50
C THR A 80 -5.40 -22.25 7.89
N TRP A 81 -4.64 -21.49 8.65
CA TRP A 81 -4.30 -21.87 10.02
C TRP A 81 -5.44 -21.65 11.04
N LEU A 82 -6.49 -20.90 10.66
CA LEU A 82 -7.63 -20.61 11.53
C LEU A 82 -8.46 -21.87 11.81
N LYS A 83 -8.80 -22.09 13.08
CA LYS A 83 -9.57 -23.26 13.54
C LYS A 83 -11.03 -22.93 13.84
N ASN A 84 -11.30 -21.70 14.29
CA ASN A 84 -12.64 -21.28 14.68
C ASN A 84 -13.30 -20.52 13.53
N ILE A 85 -14.17 -21.20 12.80
CA ILE A 85 -14.90 -20.65 11.67
C ILE A 85 -16.39 -20.78 11.96
N LYS A 86 -17.12 -19.67 11.90
CA LYS A 86 -18.58 -19.60 12.00
C LYS A 86 -19.15 -19.06 10.71
N THR A 87 -20.28 -19.57 10.30
CA THR A 87 -20.87 -19.19 9.00
C THR A 87 -22.35 -18.90 9.09
N TRP A 88 -22.82 -18.12 8.13
CA TRP A 88 -24.24 -17.92 7.86
C TRP A 88 -24.56 -18.18 6.39
N SER A 89 -25.83 -18.43 6.08
CA SER A 89 -26.29 -18.57 4.69
C SER A 89 -26.40 -17.18 4.07
N SER A 90 -25.68 -16.94 2.98
CA SER A 90 -25.66 -15.68 2.22
C SER A 90 -25.90 -15.95 0.73
N PRO A 91 -26.59 -15.07 -0.02
CA PRO A 91 -27.10 -13.77 0.44
C PRO A 91 -28.31 -13.89 1.36
N ASN A 92 -28.34 -13.07 2.41
CA ASN A 92 -29.48 -12.94 3.30
C ASN A 92 -29.83 -11.45 3.45
N PRO A 93 -30.82 -10.93 2.69
CA PRO A 93 -31.15 -9.51 2.70
C PRO A 93 -31.62 -8.96 4.06
N LYS A 94 -31.98 -9.84 4.99
CA LYS A 94 -32.44 -9.45 6.33
C LYS A 94 -31.30 -9.42 7.35
N ASP A 95 -30.26 -10.24 7.15
CA ASP A 95 -29.16 -10.36 8.10
C ASP A 95 -27.93 -10.99 7.42
N GLU A 96 -27.00 -10.18 6.97
CA GLU A 96 -25.71 -10.63 6.42
C GLU A 96 -24.67 -10.87 7.53
N GLY A 97 -25.04 -11.72 8.52
CA GLY A 97 -24.14 -12.19 9.57
C GLY A 97 -24.01 -11.27 10.77
N ILE A 98 -24.82 -10.20 10.87
CA ILE A 98 -24.75 -9.23 11.97
C ILE A 98 -25.23 -9.86 13.28
N THR A 99 -26.29 -10.66 13.25
CA THR A 99 -26.76 -11.41 14.43
C THR A 99 -25.67 -12.38 14.90
N LEU A 100 -25.04 -13.12 13.99
CA LEU A 100 -23.95 -14.05 14.33
C LEU A 100 -22.73 -13.31 14.94
N LEU A 101 -22.39 -12.14 14.40
CA LEU A 101 -21.33 -11.27 14.95
C LEU A 101 -21.67 -10.81 16.35
N LYS A 102 -22.90 -10.28 16.55
CA LYS A 102 -23.43 -9.84 17.85
C LYS A 102 -23.34 -10.95 18.89
N ASP A 103 -23.90 -12.13 18.59
CA ASP A 103 -23.94 -13.25 19.50
C ASP A 103 -22.53 -13.76 19.83
N THR A 104 -21.62 -13.72 18.86
CA THR A 104 -20.23 -14.11 19.10
C THR A 104 -19.52 -13.12 20.03
N ILE A 105 -19.73 -11.79 19.84
CA ILE A 105 -19.16 -10.79 20.74
C ILE A 105 -19.74 -10.95 22.17
N LEU A 106 -21.05 -11.16 22.32
CA LEU A 106 -21.70 -11.36 23.62
C LEU A 106 -21.18 -12.61 24.34
N ASN A 107 -20.90 -13.69 23.60
CA ASN A 107 -20.33 -14.90 24.17
C ASN A 107 -18.90 -14.69 24.68
N LEU A 108 -18.14 -13.78 24.05
CA LEU A 108 -16.77 -13.43 24.46
C LEU A 108 -16.77 -12.40 25.60
N LEU A 109 -17.73 -11.47 25.58
CA LEU A 109 -17.86 -10.34 26.50
C LEU A 109 -19.30 -10.27 27.07
N PRO A 110 -19.66 -11.13 28.02
CA PRO A 110 -21.06 -11.28 28.43
C PRO A 110 -21.60 -10.10 29.25
N ASN A 111 -20.75 -9.29 29.87
CA ASN A 111 -21.17 -8.20 30.74
C ASN A 111 -20.90 -6.82 30.15
N ASN A 112 -19.64 -6.57 29.83
CA ASN A 112 -19.12 -5.34 29.24
C ASN A 112 -17.79 -5.66 28.56
N GLY A 113 -17.23 -4.71 27.83
CA GLY A 113 -15.91 -4.84 27.23
C GLY A 113 -15.68 -3.81 26.13
N VAL A 114 -14.50 -3.88 25.53
CA VAL A 114 -14.04 -2.94 24.52
C VAL A 114 -13.72 -3.69 23.22
N VAL A 115 -14.37 -3.30 22.13
CA VAL A 115 -14.11 -3.80 20.78
C VAL A 115 -13.40 -2.72 19.97
N GLY A 116 -12.16 -2.97 19.59
CA GLY A 116 -11.38 -2.11 18.71
C GLY A 116 -11.71 -2.38 17.24
N CYS A 117 -12.04 -1.33 16.48
CA CYS A 117 -12.42 -1.40 15.08
C CYS A 117 -11.56 -0.52 14.19
N GLU A 118 -11.65 -0.74 12.87
CA GLU A 118 -10.97 0.03 11.82
C GLU A 118 -11.69 1.37 11.54
N LEU A 119 -11.75 2.29 12.52
CA LEU A 119 -12.55 3.52 12.47
C LEU A 119 -11.73 4.79 12.26
N GLY A 120 -10.43 4.67 12.10
CA GLY A 120 -9.53 5.82 12.07
C GLY A 120 -9.26 6.36 10.67
N HIS A 121 -8.37 7.36 10.66
CA HIS A 121 -7.86 7.95 9.43
C HIS A 121 -7.19 6.88 8.55
N GLU A 122 -7.38 6.99 7.24
CA GLU A 122 -6.90 6.01 6.24
C GLU A 122 -7.36 4.55 6.49
N SER A 123 -8.47 4.40 7.20
CA SER A 123 -9.11 3.12 7.49
C SER A 123 -10.61 3.17 7.16
N HIS A 124 -11.24 2.02 7.01
CA HIS A 124 -12.69 1.92 6.82
C HIS A 124 -13.22 0.60 7.34
N LEU A 125 -14.48 0.59 7.76
CA LEU A 125 -15.21 -0.65 8.01
C LEU A 125 -15.82 -1.16 6.70
N ARG A 126 -15.61 -2.45 6.40
CA ARG A 126 -16.25 -3.10 5.26
C ARG A 126 -17.55 -3.76 5.68
N MET A 127 -18.47 -2.95 6.18
CA MET A 127 -19.87 -3.29 6.47
C MET A 127 -20.73 -2.02 6.32
N SER A 128 -22.04 -2.16 6.20
CA SER A 128 -22.89 -0.99 6.11
C SER A 128 -22.87 -0.18 7.41
N ILE A 129 -22.95 1.14 7.31
CA ILE A 129 -23.03 2.02 8.50
C ILE A 129 -24.25 1.68 9.33
N ASN A 130 -25.40 1.41 8.66
CA ASN A 130 -26.63 1.03 9.35
C ASN A 130 -26.45 -0.24 10.20
N ASP A 131 -25.77 -1.26 9.66
CA ASP A 131 -25.54 -2.50 10.40
C ASP A 131 -24.58 -2.28 11.58
N PHE A 132 -23.57 -1.43 11.41
CA PHE A 132 -22.69 -1.06 12.51
C PHE A 132 -23.40 -0.28 13.61
N ASP A 133 -24.27 0.65 13.25
CA ASP A 133 -25.08 1.40 14.23
C ASP A 133 -26.09 0.51 14.95
N MET A 134 -26.71 -0.44 14.25
CA MET A 134 -27.56 -1.46 14.87
C MET A 134 -26.77 -2.34 15.85
N LEU A 135 -25.60 -2.82 15.44
CA LEU A 135 -24.71 -3.62 16.29
C LEU A 135 -24.35 -2.86 17.59
N ARG A 136 -23.94 -1.59 17.46
CA ARG A 136 -23.62 -0.74 18.63
C ARG A 136 -24.81 -0.53 19.55
N LYS A 137 -25.99 -0.32 19.00
CA LYS A 137 -27.22 -0.15 19.76
C LYS A 137 -27.60 -1.41 20.53
N ASP A 138 -27.52 -2.57 19.87
CA ASP A 138 -27.84 -3.87 20.48
C ASP A 138 -26.82 -4.28 21.55
N LEU A 139 -25.57 -3.86 21.37
CA LEU A 139 -24.45 -4.12 22.28
C LEU A 139 -24.14 -2.90 23.17
N SER A 140 -25.17 -2.26 23.74
CA SER A 140 -25.06 -1.00 24.47
C SER A 140 -24.10 -1.00 25.68
N LYS A 141 -23.70 -2.18 26.18
CA LYS A 141 -22.72 -2.33 27.25
C LYS A 141 -21.29 -2.57 26.76
N ILE A 142 -21.12 -2.73 25.43
CA ILE A 142 -19.83 -2.90 24.77
C ILE A 142 -19.42 -1.57 24.15
N GLU A 143 -18.21 -1.13 24.45
CA GLU A 143 -17.66 0.06 23.83
C GLU A 143 -16.97 -0.30 22.51
N PHE A 144 -17.31 0.42 21.43
CA PHE A 144 -16.63 0.29 20.13
C PHE A 144 -15.71 1.48 19.92
N ILE A 145 -14.41 1.24 19.88
CA ILE A 145 -13.38 2.27 19.77
C ILE A 145 -12.56 2.15 18.49
N ASN A 146 -11.87 3.23 18.16
CA ASN A 146 -10.92 3.24 17.04
C ASN A 146 -9.61 2.52 17.41
N ALA A 147 -9.32 1.41 16.75
CA ALA A 147 -8.08 0.63 16.89
C ALA A 147 -7.15 0.72 15.67
N SER A 148 -7.41 1.63 14.71
CA SER A 148 -6.60 1.72 13.49
C SER A 148 -5.12 1.92 13.76
N LYS A 149 -4.76 2.69 14.80
CA LYS A 149 -3.35 2.88 15.19
C LYS A 149 -2.64 1.58 15.57
N ILE A 150 -3.34 0.66 16.23
CA ILE A 150 -2.78 -0.66 16.59
C ILE A 150 -2.52 -1.48 15.34
N ILE A 151 -3.48 -1.50 14.42
CA ILE A 151 -3.39 -2.24 13.17
C ILE A 151 -2.22 -1.70 12.32
N TRP A 152 -2.09 -0.39 12.20
CA TRP A 152 -0.99 0.24 11.48
C TRP A 152 0.36 -0.01 12.16
N GLU A 153 0.43 0.06 13.48
CA GLU A 153 1.65 -0.27 14.25
C GLU A 153 2.14 -1.70 13.96
N LEU A 154 1.22 -2.66 13.83
CA LEU A 154 1.55 -4.04 13.48
C LEU A 154 2.09 -4.16 12.06
N ARG A 155 1.45 -3.47 11.10
CA ARG A 155 1.74 -3.60 9.66
C ARG A 155 2.93 -2.76 9.21
N MET A 156 3.18 -1.62 9.87
CA MET A 156 4.35 -0.78 9.53
C MET A 156 5.68 -1.53 9.70
N ILE A 157 5.82 -2.37 10.73
CA ILE A 157 7.03 -3.14 10.97
C ILE A 157 6.88 -4.52 10.34
N LYS A 158 7.49 -4.70 9.20
CA LYS A 158 7.41 -5.92 8.41
C LYS A 158 8.20 -7.07 9.05
N SER A 159 7.66 -8.27 9.00
CA SER A 159 8.44 -9.47 9.30
C SER A 159 9.48 -9.72 8.20
N HIS A 160 10.49 -10.52 8.51
CA HIS A 160 11.49 -10.92 7.51
C HIS A 160 10.85 -11.62 6.29
N ASN A 161 9.77 -12.37 6.50
CA ASN A 161 9.05 -13.06 5.44
C ASN A 161 8.22 -12.08 4.57
N GLU A 162 7.64 -11.04 5.16
CA GLU A 162 6.98 -9.95 4.41
C GLU A 162 7.98 -9.19 3.56
N ILE A 163 9.15 -8.84 4.12
CA ILE A 163 10.22 -8.16 3.41
C ILE A 163 10.68 -8.95 2.18
N LYS A 164 10.82 -10.29 2.30
CA LYS A 164 11.18 -11.14 1.15
C LYS A 164 10.18 -11.04 0.00
N LYS A 165 8.87 -10.99 0.31
CA LYS A 165 7.81 -10.90 -0.71
C LYS A 165 7.82 -9.54 -1.39
N ILE A 166 7.97 -8.46 -0.63
CA ILE A 166 8.07 -7.10 -1.16
C ILE A 166 9.33 -6.95 -2.03
N LYS A 167 10.49 -7.42 -1.56
CA LYS A 167 11.72 -7.44 -2.37
C LYS A 167 11.55 -8.22 -3.68
N LYS A 168 10.79 -9.31 -3.65
CA LYS A 168 10.54 -10.12 -4.86
C LYS A 168 9.77 -9.33 -5.91
N ILE A 169 8.67 -8.67 -5.53
CA ILE A 169 7.87 -7.92 -6.50
C ILE A 169 8.62 -6.67 -6.98
N ILE A 170 9.34 -5.97 -6.11
CA ILE A 170 10.13 -4.80 -6.50
C ILE A 170 11.23 -5.20 -7.50
N SER A 171 11.99 -6.26 -7.22
CA SER A 171 13.04 -6.76 -8.12
C SER A 171 12.48 -7.19 -9.48
N LEU A 172 11.32 -7.84 -9.50
CA LEU A 172 10.64 -8.26 -10.72
C LEU A 172 10.22 -7.02 -11.54
N THR A 173 9.58 -6.06 -10.90
CA THR A 173 9.09 -4.84 -11.56
C THR A 173 10.25 -3.97 -12.05
N SER A 174 11.34 -3.84 -11.27
CA SER A 174 12.57 -3.16 -11.70
C SER A 174 13.15 -3.78 -12.98
N ASN A 175 13.23 -5.12 -13.03
CA ASN A 175 13.72 -5.82 -14.23
C ASN A 175 12.85 -5.57 -15.46
N VAL A 176 11.53 -5.46 -15.28
CA VAL A 176 10.60 -5.12 -16.38
C VAL A 176 10.85 -3.69 -16.86
N PHE A 177 11.00 -2.72 -15.96
CA PHE A 177 11.34 -1.34 -16.31
C PHE A 177 12.69 -1.24 -17.03
N ASP A 178 13.72 -1.93 -16.55
CA ASP A 178 15.07 -1.91 -17.17
C ASP A 178 15.07 -2.46 -18.61
N ASN A 179 14.14 -3.35 -18.93
CA ASN A 179 13.99 -3.93 -20.27
C ASN A 179 12.96 -3.24 -21.15
N LEU A 180 12.10 -2.39 -20.60
CA LEU A 180 11.03 -1.72 -21.34
C LEU A 180 11.55 -0.84 -22.51
N PRO A 181 12.65 -0.08 -22.38
CA PRO A 181 13.19 0.74 -23.47
C PRO A 181 13.50 -0.04 -24.77
N LYS A 182 13.75 -1.35 -24.67
CA LYS A 182 14.02 -2.20 -25.84
C LYS A 182 12.75 -2.60 -26.60
N LYS A 183 11.57 -2.31 -26.07
CA LYS A 183 10.27 -2.80 -26.52
C LYS A 183 9.31 -1.69 -26.94
N ILE A 184 9.66 -0.44 -26.69
CA ILE A 184 8.83 0.72 -26.96
C ILE A 184 9.54 1.72 -27.87
N ASN A 185 8.78 2.42 -28.70
CA ASN A 185 9.31 3.31 -29.73
C ASN A 185 8.38 4.54 -29.92
N ILE A 186 8.90 5.59 -30.51
CA ILE A 186 8.12 6.74 -31.00
C ILE A 186 6.97 6.24 -31.92
N GLY A 187 5.80 6.83 -31.77
CA GLY A 187 4.58 6.50 -32.51
C GLY A 187 3.69 5.45 -31.87
N MET A 188 4.15 4.75 -30.82
CA MET A 188 3.29 3.89 -29.99
C MET A 188 2.38 4.75 -29.11
N SER A 189 1.17 4.26 -28.85
CA SER A 189 0.27 4.91 -27.89
C SER A 189 0.61 4.54 -26.44
N GLU A 190 0.22 5.38 -25.49
CA GLU A 190 0.35 5.08 -24.07
C GLU A 190 -0.31 3.73 -23.72
N ILE A 191 -1.49 3.44 -24.28
CA ILE A 191 -2.17 2.13 -24.10
C ILE A 191 -1.32 0.96 -24.60
N GLU A 192 -0.71 1.08 -25.78
CA GLU A 192 0.16 0.02 -26.32
C GLU A 192 1.37 -0.21 -25.42
N ILE A 193 2.03 0.86 -24.96
CA ILE A 193 3.18 0.80 -24.06
C ILE A 193 2.78 0.14 -22.72
N CYS A 194 1.68 0.59 -22.12
CA CYS A 194 1.20 0.02 -20.85
C CYS A 194 0.77 -1.44 -20.97
N ASN A 195 0.21 -1.84 -22.12
CA ASN A 195 -0.14 -3.25 -22.36
C ASN A 195 1.12 -4.13 -22.49
N ILE A 196 2.18 -3.66 -23.12
CA ILE A 196 3.49 -4.34 -23.16
C ILE A 196 4.02 -4.47 -21.71
N PHE A 197 4.05 -3.38 -20.97
CA PHE A 197 4.53 -3.36 -19.60
C PHE A 197 3.75 -4.34 -18.69
N LYS A 198 2.42 -4.30 -18.76
CA LYS A 198 1.53 -5.20 -18.02
C LYS A 198 1.76 -6.67 -18.34
N LYS A 199 1.88 -6.98 -19.64
CA LYS A 199 2.17 -8.34 -20.11
C LYS A 199 3.49 -8.84 -19.53
N GLU A 200 4.55 -8.04 -19.61
CA GLU A 200 5.86 -8.39 -19.06
C GLU A 200 5.81 -8.62 -17.53
N LEU A 201 5.08 -7.80 -16.79
CA LEU A 201 4.92 -8.00 -15.34
C LEU A 201 4.31 -9.37 -15.03
N ILE A 202 3.22 -9.72 -15.70
CA ILE A 202 2.54 -11.02 -15.50
C ILE A 202 3.42 -12.19 -15.94
N GLU A 203 4.08 -12.10 -17.10
CA GLU A 203 4.96 -13.16 -17.60
C GLU A 203 6.20 -13.37 -16.69
N ASN A 204 6.65 -12.33 -16.00
CA ASN A 204 7.74 -12.42 -15.02
C ASN A 204 7.26 -12.84 -13.62
N GLY A 205 5.95 -13.01 -13.39
CA GLY A 205 5.39 -13.60 -12.17
C GLY A 205 4.77 -12.62 -11.19
N ALA A 206 4.43 -11.40 -11.59
CA ALA A 206 3.52 -10.55 -10.84
C ALA A 206 2.13 -11.20 -10.83
N GLU A 207 1.41 -11.13 -9.71
CA GLU A 207 0.06 -11.70 -9.60
C GLU A 207 -0.98 -10.77 -10.17
N HIS A 208 -0.85 -9.50 -9.79
CA HIS A 208 -1.75 -8.44 -10.22
C HIS A 208 -0.97 -7.17 -10.51
N THR A 209 -1.44 -6.46 -11.52
CA THR A 209 -1.09 -5.07 -11.80
C THR A 209 -2.35 -4.25 -11.51
N LEU A 210 -2.56 -3.86 -10.26
CA LEU A 210 -3.81 -3.23 -9.82
C LEU A 210 -4.00 -1.86 -10.43
N TYR A 211 -2.91 -1.11 -10.62
CA TYR A 211 -2.94 0.09 -11.42
C TYR A 211 -1.66 0.22 -12.25
N ILE A 212 -1.78 0.90 -13.37
CA ILE A 212 -0.69 1.49 -14.14
C ILE A 212 -1.16 2.89 -14.49
N SER A 213 -0.55 3.89 -13.85
CA SER A 213 -0.71 5.28 -14.26
C SER A 213 0.30 5.59 -15.35
N CYS A 214 -0.12 6.29 -16.39
CA CYS A 214 0.71 6.58 -17.54
C CYS A 214 0.30 7.88 -18.19
N ALA A 215 1.24 8.78 -18.36
CA ALA A 215 1.06 10.04 -19.08
C ALA A 215 2.31 10.39 -19.86
N SER A 216 2.15 11.05 -20.97
CA SER A 216 3.26 11.55 -21.78
C SER A 216 2.95 12.92 -22.37
N ASP A 217 3.93 13.82 -22.37
CA ASP A 217 3.84 15.08 -23.12
C ASP A 217 5.23 15.71 -23.28
N LYS A 218 5.34 16.68 -24.21
CA LYS A 218 6.59 17.42 -24.44
C LYS A 218 7.04 18.15 -23.19
N GLY A 219 8.21 17.79 -22.71
CA GLY A 219 8.82 18.38 -21.52
C GLY A 219 8.25 17.94 -20.18
N GLY A 220 7.38 16.95 -20.12
CA GLY A 220 6.75 16.45 -18.89
C GLY A 220 5.23 16.39 -19.04
N TYR A 221 4.54 15.90 -18.03
CA TYR A 221 3.10 15.62 -18.03
C TYR A 221 2.37 16.56 -17.05
N ASP A 222 1.06 16.69 -17.22
CA ASP A 222 0.23 17.61 -16.41
C ASP A 222 -0.47 16.90 -15.23
N GLN A 223 -0.38 15.57 -15.16
CA GLN A 223 -0.99 14.76 -14.11
C GLN A 223 -0.21 13.45 -13.89
N ILE A 224 -0.27 12.92 -12.67
CA ILE A 224 0.44 11.70 -12.26
C ILE A 224 -0.50 10.53 -11.96
N ILE A 225 -1.78 10.80 -11.76
CA ILE A 225 -2.82 9.78 -11.54
C ILE A 225 -3.76 9.79 -12.73
N CYS A 226 -3.48 8.97 -13.73
CA CYS A 226 -4.28 8.90 -14.95
C CYS A 226 -4.20 7.53 -15.62
N SER A 227 -5.25 7.18 -16.33
CA SER A 227 -5.23 6.00 -17.19
C SER A 227 -4.50 6.31 -18.49
N PRO A 228 -3.78 5.34 -19.08
CA PRO A 228 -3.16 5.50 -20.39
C PRO A 228 -4.21 5.81 -21.47
N SER A 229 -3.84 6.63 -22.42
CA SER A 229 -4.69 7.11 -23.50
C SER A 229 -4.22 6.61 -24.88
N ASN A 230 -4.99 6.94 -25.94
CA ASN A 230 -4.57 6.72 -27.31
C ASN A 230 -3.54 7.75 -27.83
N LYS A 231 -3.06 8.67 -26.96
CA LYS A 231 -1.99 9.61 -27.33
C LYS A 231 -0.76 8.80 -27.73
N LYS A 232 -0.22 9.13 -28.91
CA LYS A 232 1.03 8.55 -29.40
C LYS A 232 2.20 9.36 -28.84
N VAL A 233 3.23 8.68 -28.37
CA VAL A 233 4.46 9.33 -27.95
C VAL A 233 5.22 9.87 -29.16
N GLU A 234 5.73 11.09 -29.03
CA GLU A 234 6.41 11.84 -30.09
C GLU A 234 7.82 12.26 -29.66
N ASP A 235 8.62 12.71 -30.62
CA ASP A 235 9.93 13.30 -30.32
C ASP A 235 9.81 14.49 -29.37
N GLY A 236 10.57 14.45 -28.27
CA GLY A 236 10.55 15.43 -27.19
C GLY A 236 9.60 15.12 -26.04
N ASP A 237 8.79 14.05 -26.13
CA ASP A 237 7.92 13.64 -25.03
C ASP A 237 8.71 13.03 -23.87
N ILE A 238 8.18 13.21 -22.67
CA ILE A 238 8.58 12.46 -21.47
C ILE A 238 7.38 11.66 -21.04
N LEU A 239 7.56 10.34 -20.96
CA LEU A 239 6.59 9.37 -20.47
C LEU A 239 6.89 9.04 -19.02
N ILE A 240 5.88 9.06 -18.16
CA ILE A 240 5.89 8.38 -16.87
C ILE A 240 5.09 7.08 -16.96
N ILE A 241 5.57 6.05 -16.30
CA ILE A 241 4.79 4.87 -15.93
C ILE A 241 4.97 4.67 -14.44
N ASP A 242 3.87 4.68 -13.72
CA ASP A 242 3.79 4.41 -12.30
C ASP A 242 2.92 3.17 -12.07
N THR A 243 3.34 2.27 -11.17
CA THR A 243 2.68 0.97 -11.00
C THR A 243 2.71 0.44 -9.59
N GLY A 244 1.52 -0.04 -9.14
CA GLY A 244 1.34 -0.89 -7.98
C GLY A 244 1.08 -2.34 -8.39
N SER A 245 2.12 -3.15 -8.44
CA SER A 245 2.05 -4.58 -8.74
C SER A 245 2.22 -5.43 -7.49
N THR A 246 1.73 -6.68 -7.49
CA THR A 246 1.76 -7.54 -6.30
C THR A 246 2.41 -8.89 -6.52
N PHE A 247 3.03 -9.39 -5.43
CA PHE A 247 3.41 -10.77 -5.25
C PHE A 247 2.94 -11.25 -3.87
N ASP A 248 2.13 -12.30 -3.85
CA ASP A 248 1.49 -12.84 -2.64
C ASP A 248 0.79 -11.75 -1.80
N GLY A 249 0.09 -10.84 -2.52
CA GLY A 249 -0.65 -9.72 -1.98
C GLY A 249 0.17 -8.53 -1.48
N TYR A 250 1.51 -8.61 -1.50
CA TYR A 250 2.40 -7.51 -1.13
C TYR A 250 2.75 -6.67 -2.35
N PHE A 251 2.69 -5.35 -2.18
CA PHE A 251 2.89 -4.37 -3.24
C PHE A 251 4.35 -3.97 -3.43
N CYS A 252 4.70 -3.61 -4.67
CA CYS A 252 5.66 -2.54 -4.97
C CYS A 252 4.89 -1.29 -5.37
N ASP A 253 5.53 -0.14 -5.29
CA ASP A 253 4.97 1.14 -5.73
C ASP A 253 6.09 2.08 -6.16
N PHE A 254 6.28 2.25 -7.46
CA PHE A 254 7.28 3.19 -7.98
C PHE A 254 7.08 3.49 -9.47
N ASP A 255 7.50 4.69 -9.83
CA ASP A 255 7.49 5.17 -11.20
C ASP A 255 8.84 5.10 -11.90
N ARG A 256 8.81 5.20 -13.24
CA ARG A 256 9.98 5.48 -14.08
C ARG A 256 9.61 6.42 -15.22
N ASN A 257 10.56 7.32 -15.50
CA ASN A 257 10.44 8.29 -16.58
C ASN A 257 11.33 7.90 -17.77
N PHE A 258 10.81 8.10 -18.99
CA PHE A 258 11.50 7.84 -20.25
C PHE A 258 11.31 9.04 -21.19
N GLY A 259 12.42 9.56 -21.74
CA GLY A 259 12.35 10.56 -22.80
C GLY A 259 12.36 9.92 -24.18
N PHE A 260 11.66 10.48 -25.13
CA PHE A 260 11.64 10.04 -26.50
C PHE A 260 12.39 11.02 -27.41
N GLY A 261 13.41 10.54 -28.13
CA GLY A 261 14.23 11.35 -29.01
C GLY A 261 14.90 12.52 -28.29
N LYS A 262 14.70 13.75 -28.78
CA LYS A 262 15.36 14.94 -28.26
C LYS A 262 14.48 15.70 -27.25
N ILE A 263 14.63 15.40 -25.99
CA ILE A 263 13.95 16.15 -24.90
C ILE A 263 14.65 17.48 -24.59
N SER A 264 13.92 18.41 -23.98
CA SER A 264 14.45 19.75 -23.67
C SER A 264 15.51 19.73 -22.56
N LYS A 265 16.38 20.75 -22.54
CA LYS A 265 17.36 20.90 -21.46
C LYS A 265 16.67 21.21 -20.13
N GLU A 266 15.61 22.01 -20.18
CA GLU A 266 14.80 22.38 -19.00
C GLU A 266 14.20 21.15 -18.32
N SER A 267 13.74 20.16 -19.09
CA SER A 267 13.22 18.91 -18.57
C SER A 267 14.30 18.06 -17.89
N GLN A 268 15.49 17.98 -18.51
CA GLN A 268 16.63 17.32 -17.92
C GLN A 268 17.09 17.98 -16.62
N ASP A 269 17.13 19.31 -16.59
CA ASP A 269 17.51 20.07 -15.41
C ASP A 269 16.47 19.90 -14.28
N ALA A 270 15.16 19.87 -14.60
CA ALA A 270 14.09 19.60 -13.65
C ALA A 270 14.16 18.17 -13.08
N TYR A 271 14.40 17.17 -13.93
CA TYR A 271 14.59 15.77 -13.49
C TYR A 271 15.80 15.65 -12.55
N LYS A 272 16.89 16.32 -12.87
CA LYS A 272 18.08 16.34 -12.00
C LYS A 272 17.76 16.91 -10.61
N VAL A 273 16.97 17.98 -10.53
CA VAL A 273 16.52 18.56 -9.26
C VAL A 273 15.75 17.51 -8.42
N LEU A 274 14.87 16.73 -9.05
CA LEU A 274 14.16 15.67 -8.38
C LEU A 274 15.08 14.55 -7.93
N TRP A 275 16.03 14.17 -8.77
CA TRP A 275 17.05 13.17 -8.40
C TRP A 275 17.84 13.62 -7.17
N GLU A 276 18.27 14.89 -7.12
CA GLU A 276 18.94 15.50 -5.96
C GLU A 276 18.04 15.58 -4.73
N ALA A 277 16.75 15.89 -4.91
CA ALA A 277 15.78 15.89 -3.82
C ALA A 277 15.60 14.48 -3.22
N THR A 278 15.48 13.45 -4.08
CA THR A 278 15.42 12.06 -3.64
C THR A 278 16.67 11.67 -2.86
N GLU A 279 17.89 12.03 -3.35
CA GLU A 279 19.15 11.80 -2.63
C GLU A 279 19.15 12.45 -1.25
N ALA A 280 18.68 13.72 -1.15
CA ALA A 280 18.60 14.40 0.13
C ALA A 280 17.65 13.70 1.11
N GLY A 281 16.53 13.16 0.61
CA GLY A 281 15.62 12.31 1.39
C GLY A 281 16.28 11.03 1.86
N LEU A 282 16.90 10.28 0.93
CA LEU A 282 17.58 9.01 1.21
C LEU A 282 18.64 9.15 2.31
N GLN A 283 19.46 10.21 2.25
CA GLN A 283 20.52 10.47 3.24
C GLN A 283 20.00 10.72 4.66
N LYS A 284 18.69 11.02 4.84
CA LYS A 284 18.06 11.15 6.15
C LYS A 284 17.57 9.83 6.72
N ILE A 285 17.33 8.82 5.88
CA ILE A 285 16.67 7.57 6.29
C ILE A 285 17.58 6.73 7.18
N LYS A 286 17.16 6.61 8.42
CA LYS A 286 17.72 5.70 9.44
C LYS A 286 16.74 5.57 10.60
N PRO A 287 16.83 4.53 11.44
CA PRO A 287 16.05 4.46 12.66
C PRO A 287 16.24 5.72 13.52
N GLY A 288 15.13 6.25 14.04
CA GLY A 288 15.11 7.48 14.84
C GLY A 288 14.88 8.77 14.06
N CYS A 289 14.96 8.76 12.71
CA CYS A 289 14.58 9.89 11.88
C CYS A 289 13.05 10.00 11.80
N SER A 290 12.49 11.20 11.78
CA SER A 290 11.05 11.40 11.55
C SER A 290 10.72 11.51 10.06
N CYS A 291 9.49 11.14 9.68
CA CYS A 291 8.98 11.33 8.32
C CYS A 291 9.04 12.79 7.89
N SER A 292 8.79 13.73 8.83
CA SER A 292 8.91 15.16 8.57
C SER A 292 10.34 15.62 8.25
N ASP A 293 11.37 15.01 8.85
CA ASP A 293 12.76 15.38 8.55
C ASP A 293 13.14 15.01 7.11
N ILE A 294 12.65 13.85 6.64
CA ILE A 294 12.85 13.37 5.26
C ILE A 294 12.14 14.32 4.28
N SER A 295 10.86 14.60 4.54
CA SER A 295 10.06 15.53 3.73
C SER A 295 10.72 16.92 3.64
N ASN A 296 11.18 17.46 4.78
CA ASN A 296 11.83 18.75 4.83
C ASN A 296 13.15 18.79 4.05
N ALA A 297 13.94 17.72 4.10
CA ALA A 297 15.20 17.63 3.35
C ALA A 297 14.96 17.68 1.83
N MET A 298 13.97 16.95 1.33
CA MET A 298 13.57 16.97 -0.08
C MET A 298 13.02 18.35 -0.47
N MET A 299 12.13 18.90 0.37
CA MET A 299 11.53 20.23 0.12
C MET A 299 12.58 21.35 0.07
N GLU A 300 13.66 21.26 0.84
CA GLU A 300 14.75 22.24 0.80
C GLU A 300 15.41 22.32 -0.58
N ILE A 301 15.64 21.16 -1.22
CA ILE A 301 16.20 21.11 -2.59
C ILE A 301 15.21 21.71 -3.59
N LEU A 302 13.94 21.28 -3.54
CA LEU A 302 12.90 21.77 -4.44
C LEU A 302 12.70 23.30 -4.34
N LYS A 303 12.70 23.84 -3.13
CA LYS A 303 12.58 25.32 -2.92
C LYS A 303 13.78 26.09 -3.47
N LYS A 304 15.00 25.58 -3.31
CA LYS A 304 16.19 26.18 -3.89
C LYS A 304 16.14 26.25 -5.41
N SER A 305 15.43 25.34 -6.04
CA SER A 305 15.25 25.26 -7.50
C SER A 305 14.04 26.07 -8.01
N GLY A 306 13.38 26.82 -7.16
CA GLY A 306 12.33 27.76 -7.54
C GLY A 306 10.90 27.26 -7.33
N LEU A 307 10.70 26.09 -6.70
CA LEU A 307 9.36 25.62 -6.31
C LEU A 307 8.72 26.60 -5.33
N LYS A 308 7.60 27.20 -5.70
CA LYS A 308 6.87 28.19 -4.86
C LYS A 308 5.96 27.52 -3.84
N SER A 309 5.35 26.39 -4.21
CA SER A 309 4.50 25.60 -3.32
C SER A 309 4.50 24.14 -3.77
N ASN A 310 4.42 23.20 -2.85
CA ASN A 310 4.15 21.81 -3.20
C ASN A 310 2.63 21.59 -3.14
N SER A 311 2.00 21.42 -4.31
CA SER A 311 0.57 21.12 -4.42
C SER A 311 0.27 19.62 -4.39
N VAL A 312 1.29 18.76 -4.39
CA VAL A 312 1.15 17.31 -4.60
C VAL A 312 1.00 16.55 -3.27
N GLY A 313 0.99 17.22 -2.11
CA GLY A 313 0.77 16.59 -0.82
C GLY A 313 2.03 15.99 -0.22
N ARG A 314 2.02 14.69 0.09
CA ARG A 314 3.17 13.98 0.68
C ARG A 314 4.21 13.60 -0.37
N MET A 315 5.43 13.33 0.08
CA MET A 315 6.57 12.90 -0.75
C MET A 315 6.98 11.46 -0.46
N GLY A 316 6.00 10.59 -0.22
CA GLY A 316 6.18 9.18 0.06
C GLY A 316 5.22 8.66 1.12
N HIS A 317 5.18 7.36 1.26
CA HIS A 317 4.32 6.66 2.21
C HIS A 317 4.89 5.28 2.56
N GLY A 318 4.29 4.62 3.53
CA GLY A 318 4.51 3.21 3.80
C GLY A 318 3.84 2.33 2.76
N LEU A 319 4.33 1.11 2.62
CA LEU A 319 3.77 0.15 1.67
C LEU A 319 3.80 -1.27 2.24
N GLY A 320 2.91 -2.15 1.77
CA GLY A 320 2.83 -3.52 2.25
C GLY A 320 1.72 -4.32 1.60
N LEU A 321 0.69 -4.70 2.36
CA LEU A 321 -0.53 -5.34 1.84
C LEU A 321 -1.49 -4.36 1.16
N GLN A 322 -1.25 -3.07 1.32
CA GLN A 322 -1.85 -2.01 0.53
C GLN A 322 -0.73 -1.24 -0.16
N VAL A 323 -1.05 -0.67 -1.32
CA VAL A 323 -0.13 0.17 -2.06
C VAL A 323 0.28 1.37 -1.20
N THR A 324 -0.67 1.93 -0.49
CA THR A 324 -0.48 3.05 0.44
C THR A 324 -0.82 2.62 1.86
N GLU A 325 0.15 2.72 2.75
CA GLU A 325 0.05 2.52 4.19
C GLU A 325 0.73 3.68 4.95
N PRO A 326 0.41 3.90 6.23
CA PRO A 326 1.26 4.74 7.06
C PRO A 326 2.71 4.21 7.17
N PRO A 327 3.68 5.10 7.40
CA PRO A 327 3.55 6.54 7.63
C PRO A 327 3.47 7.34 6.33
N SER A 328 3.17 8.65 6.43
CA SER A 328 3.27 9.59 5.31
C SER A 328 4.57 10.38 5.38
N ILE A 329 5.31 10.48 4.30
CA ILE A 329 6.49 11.37 4.22
C ILE A 329 5.98 12.79 3.97
N HIS A 330 5.56 13.42 5.04
CA HIS A 330 4.94 14.74 5.06
C HIS A 330 5.48 15.59 6.22
N SER A 331 5.49 16.92 6.07
CA SER A 331 6.02 17.86 7.07
C SER A 331 5.33 17.75 8.45
N ASP A 332 4.08 17.32 8.47
CA ASP A 332 3.27 17.21 9.68
C ASP A 332 3.29 15.79 10.29
N ASP A 333 3.81 14.79 9.57
CA ASP A 333 3.93 13.43 10.12
C ASP A 333 5.22 13.29 10.93
N LYS A 334 5.05 13.14 12.26
CA LYS A 334 6.15 12.98 13.23
C LYS A 334 6.46 11.51 13.53
N THR A 335 5.93 10.58 12.75
CA THR A 335 6.24 9.15 12.90
C THR A 335 7.74 8.93 12.78
N ILE A 336 8.28 8.24 13.77
CA ILE A 336 9.71 7.91 13.84
C ILE A 336 9.94 6.60 13.05
N LEU A 337 10.89 6.64 12.13
CA LEU A 337 11.30 5.46 11.40
C LEU A 337 11.94 4.42 12.31
N ARG A 338 11.58 3.18 12.10
CA ARG A 338 12.12 2.00 12.81
C ARG A 338 12.60 0.96 11.80
N GLU A 339 13.51 0.14 12.22
CA GLU A 339 13.98 -1.01 11.44
C GLU A 339 12.80 -1.86 10.92
N ASN A 340 12.92 -2.37 9.71
CA ASN A 340 11.92 -3.16 8.99
C ASN A 340 10.67 -2.38 8.53
N MET A 341 10.65 -1.06 8.59
CA MET A 341 9.69 -0.27 7.83
C MET A 341 10.07 -0.30 6.35
N ILE A 342 9.07 -0.38 5.47
CA ILE A 342 9.24 -0.17 4.03
C ILE A 342 8.41 1.04 3.65
N ILE A 343 9.05 1.99 2.96
CA ILE A 343 8.47 3.26 2.56
C ILE A 343 8.81 3.56 1.10
N THR A 344 8.00 4.43 0.47
CA THR A 344 8.35 5.09 -0.77
C THR A 344 8.98 6.46 -0.50
N ILE A 345 9.76 6.96 -1.44
CA ILE A 345 10.22 8.36 -1.53
C ILE A 345 9.85 8.83 -2.91
N GLU A 346 8.91 9.78 -3.00
CA GLU A 346 8.27 10.19 -4.26
C GLU A 346 8.13 11.72 -4.41
N PRO A 347 9.23 12.50 -4.42
CA PRO A 347 9.13 13.93 -4.67
C PRO A 347 8.59 14.21 -6.08
N CYS A 348 7.73 15.21 -6.18
CA CYS A 348 7.17 15.70 -7.42
C CYS A 348 7.50 17.19 -7.61
N PHE A 349 7.74 17.60 -8.84
CA PHE A 349 8.12 18.95 -9.19
C PHE A 349 7.39 19.47 -10.44
N GLU A 350 6.47 20.41 -10.27
CA GLU A 350 5.92 21.19 -11.37
C GLU A 350 6.89 22.36 -11.65
N TYR A 351 7.75 22.22 -12.66
CA TYR A 351 8.80 23.18 -12.98
C TYR A 351 8.35 24.23 -14.01
N LEU A 352 7.33 23.92 -14.80
CA LEU A 352 6.61 24.83 -15.70
C LEU A 352 5.10 24.59 -15.57
N PRO A 353 4.24 25.55 -15.93
CA PRO A 353 2.79 25.34 -15.88
C PRO A 353 2.37 24.09 -16.65
N LYS A 354 1.69 23.16 -15.97
CA LYS A 354 1.25 21.85 -16.50
C LYS A 354 2.40 20.96 -16.96
N LYS A 355 3.61 21.14 -16.43
CA LYS A 355 4.75 20.26 -16.68
C LYS A 355 5.33 19.80 -15.35
N MET A 356 5.00 18.59 -15.00
CA MET A 356 5.47 17.92 -13.81
C MET A 356 6.43 16.80 -14.18
N ILE A 357 7.28 16.46 -13.23
CA ILE A 357 8.07 15.22 -13.22
C ILE A 357 8.00 14.65 -11.80
N VAL A 358 7.88 13.34 -11.69
CA VAL A 358 7.90 12.59 -10.42
C VAL A 358 9.09 11.63 -10.44
N HIS A 359 9.55 11.26 -9.28
CA HIS A 359 10.65 10.32 -9.12
C HIS A 359 10.40 9.48 -7.87
N GLU A 360 10.30 8.16 -8.01
CA GLU A 360 9.89 7.31 -6.90
C GLU A 360 10.80 6.08 -6.71
N GLU A 361 11.11 5.79 -5.45
CA GLU A 361 11.92 4.65 -5.02
C GLU A 361 11.31 3.95 -3.81
N ASN A 362 11.48 2.62 -3.74
CA ASN A 362 11.10 1.83 -2.56
C ASN A 362 12.32 1.53 -1.68
N ILE A 363 12.16 1.72 -0.39
CA ILE A 363 13.24 1.69 0.59
C ILE A 363 12.88 0.82 1.78
N LEU A 364 13.81 -0.02 2.22
CA LEU A 364 13.76 -0.73 3.51
C LEU A 364 14.62 0.02 4.53
N VAL A 365 14.04 0.38 5.65
CA VAL A 365 14.78 0.90 6.80
C VAL A 365 15.52 -0.25 7.48
N THR A 366 16.84 -0.17 7.56
CA THR A 366 17.71 -1.15 8.22
C THR A 366 18.06 -0.71 9.64
N ASN A 367 18.81 -1.51 10.38
CA ASN A 367 19.21 -1.21 11.76
C ASN A 367 20.06 0.04 11.93
N ASN A 368 20.75 0.49 10.86
CA ASN A 368 21.69 1.64 10.92
C ASN A 368 21.57 2.62 9.75
N GLY A 369 20.58 2.42 8.86
CA GLY A 369 20.38 3.24 7.66
C GLY A 369 19.24 2.73 6.83
N PHE A 370 19.48 2.52 5.55
CA PHE A 370 18.48 2.01 4.61
C PHE A 370 19.11 1.07 3.56
N GLU A 371 18.25 0.29 2.94
CA GLU A 371 18.53 -0.48 1.71
C GLU A 371 17.57 0.02 0.63
N LEU A 372 18.12 0.46 -0.50
CA LEU A 372 17.33 0.78 -1.68
C LEU A 372 16.86 -0.54 -2.31
N LEU A 373 15.56 -0.71 -2.49
CA LEU A 373 14.98 -1.95 -3.00
C LEU A 373 14.77 -1.94 -4.52
N THR A 374 14.54 -0.75 -5.09
CA THR A 374 14.41 -0.53 -6.54
C THR A 374 15.77 -0.40 -7.21
N SER A 375 15.86 -0.72 -8.51
CA SER A 375 16.99 -0.30 -9.34
C SER A 375 17.00 1.23 -9.40
N ARG A 376 18.05 1.86 -8.85
CA ARG A 376 18.15 3.33 -8.79
C ARG A 376 18.08 3.93 -10.18
N THR A 377 17.19 4.90 -10.38
CA THR A 377 17.16 5.66 -11.64
C THR A 377 18.46 6.46 -11.84
N PRO A 378 18.93 6.61 -13.08
CA PRO A 378 20.10 7.45 -13.38
C PRO A 378 19.77 8.93 -13.13
N GLU A 379 20.82 9.75 -12.95
CA GLU A 379 20.70 11.22 -12.78
C GLU A 379 20.06 11.95 -13.99
N LYS A 380 20.03 11.27 -15.14
CA LYS A 380 19.45 11.78 -16.39
C LYS A 380 18.30 10.89 -16.84
N ILE A 381 17.26 11.48 -17.41
CA ILE A 381 16.16 10.73 -18.02
C ILE A 381 16.72 9.80 -19.10
N PRO A 382 16.45 8.47 -19.03
CA PRO A 382 16.78 7.53 -20.09
C PRO A 382 16.09 7.91 -21.39
N ILE A 383 16.82 7.89 -22.50
CA ILE A 383 16.29 8.29 -23.83
C ILE A 383 16.01 7.03 -24.64
N ILE A 384 14.87 7.04 -25.31
CA ILE A 384 14.43 6.06 -26.30
C ILE A 384 14.46 6.74 -27.67
N ASP A 385 15.24 6.20 -28.60
CA ASP A 385 15.41 6.69 -29.97
C ASP A 385 14.29 6.23 -30.92
#